data_761ded048a9d1d2536ed14b799ce4cba
#
_entry.id   761ded048a9d1d2536ed14b799ce4cba
#
_cell.length_a   1.000
_cell.length_b   1.000
_cell.length_c   1.000
_cell.angle_alpha   90.00
_cell.angle_beta   90.00
_cell.angle_gamma   90.00
#
_symmetry.space_group_name_H-M   'P 1'
#
loop_
_entity.id
_entity.type
_entity.pdbx_description
1 polymer ?
#
loop_
_entity_poly.entity_id
_entity_poly.type
_entity_poly.pdbx_seq_one_letter_code
_entity_poly.pdbx_strand_id
1 'polypeptide(L)'
;AAVTGFTMTPALKTALRNYSTLALNPAPERIHYELMKLFGGKYASETLLLMDDFGLLENIFPCVNEMKRVPPNTHHHLDLFHHVVETVRQIEIAYSEAEPEIKEHLDNVDFGGFPRINHLKLAGFLHDIGKFSTWTIEPSGRHRFIKHDDVGAKMVIPLLKQWKFSKKQIDYITCMIKNHIYPSNVIAAPDLNEKVMMRYIRKMGDN
;
A
#
# COMPACT_ATOMS: atom_id res chain seq x y z
N ALA A 1 -6.13 -8.28 15.52
CA ALA A 1 -4.70 -8.34 15.26
C ALA A 1 -4.13 -6.94 15.01
N ALA A 2 -4.44 -6.26 13.89
CA ALA A 2 -3.80 -4.99 13.50
C ALA A 2 -3.84 -3.88 14.57
N VAL A 3 -4.91 -3.81 15.35
CA VAL A 3 -5.10 -2.78 16.39
C VAL A 3 -4.61 -3.24 17.76
N THR A 4 -4.93 -4.49 18.14
CA THR A 4 -4.77 -4.97 19.52
C THR A 4 -3.50 -5.81 19.73
N GLY A 5 -2.88 -6.32 18.66
CA GLY A 5 -1.78 -7.26 18.74
C GLY A 5 -2.14 -8.63 19.36
N PHE A 6 -3.42 -8.94 19.53
CA PHE A 6 -3.84 -10.21 20.12
C PHE A 6 -3.46 -11.41 19.26
N THR A 7 -3.01 -12.46 19.90
CA THR A 7 -2.73 -13.74 19.25
C THR A 7 -4.02 -14.51 19.02
N MET A 8 -4.09 -15.23 17.90
CA MET A 8 -5.24 -16.06 17.55
C MET A 8 -5.12 -17.47 18.12
N THR A 9 -6.24 -18.02 18.61
CA THR A 9 -6.32 -19.41 19.03
C THR A 9 -6.17 -20.36 17.82
N PRO A 10 -5.69 -21.62 18.02
CA PRO A 10 -5.63 -22.61 16.95
C PRO A 10 -6.96 -22.85 16.23
N ALA A 11 -8.05 -22.90 16.99
CA ALA A 11 -9.40 -23.06 16.42
C ALA A 11 -9.80 -21.90 15.49
N LEU A 12 -9.49 -20.64 15.89
CA LEU A 12 -9.73 -19.48 15.03
C LEU A 12 -8.87 -19.52 13.76
N LYS A 13 -7.60 -19.89 13.87
CA LYS A 13 -6.70 -20.03 12.70
C LYS A 13 -7.25 -21.06 11.70
N THR A 14 -7.72 -22.20 12.18
CA THR A 14 -8.34 -23.23 11.33
C THR A 14 -9.62 -22.72 10.67
N ALA A 15 -10.47 -22.04 11.41
CA ALA A 15 -11.70 -21.46 10.88
C ALA A 15 -11.41 -20.42 9.79
N LEU A 16 -10.42 -19.53 9.99
CA LEU A 16 -10.02 -18.53 8.99
C LEU A 16 -9.56 -19.18 7.68
N ARG A 17 -8.78 -20.25 7.73
CA ARG A 17 -8.37 -20.98 6.52
C ARG A 17 -9.56 -21.63 5.81
N ASN A 18 -10.42 -22.30 6.56
CA ASN A 18 -11.56 -23.04 5.98
C ASN A 18 -12.64 -22.14 5.37
N TYR A 19 -12.76 -20.90 5.87
CA TYR A 19 -13.81 -19.97 5.50
C TYR A 19 -13.30 -18.67 4.90
N SER A 20 -12.05 -18.64 4.41
CA SER A 20 -11.41 -17.44 3.86
C SER A 20 -12.23 -16.76 2.74
N THR A 21 -12.91 -17.54 1.89
CA THR A 21 -13.75 -17.03 0.81
C THR A 21 -14.97 -16.27 1.31
N LEU A 22 -15.45 -16.53 2.54
CA LEU A 22 -16.56 -15.80 3.14
C LEU A 22 -16.19 -14.34 3.50
N ALA A 23 -14.92 -13.96 3.41
CA ALA A 23 -14.47 -12.58 3.59
C ALA A 23 -15.14 -11.59 2.61
N LEU A 24 -15.68 -12.07 1.49
CA LEU A 24 -16.40 -11.27 0.50
C LEU A 24 -17.90 -11.15 0.74
N ASN A 25 -18.47 -11.89 1.69
CA ASN A 25 -19.90 -11.86 1.98
C ASN A 25 -20.41 -10.54 2.60
N PRO A 26 -19.62 -9.82 3.43
CA PRO A 26 -20.06 -8.52 3.94
C PRO A 26 -20.25 -7.49 2.82
N ALA A 27 -21.10 -6.49 3.07
CA ALA A 27 -21.26 -5.36 2.16
C ALA A 27 -19.90 -4.66 1.91
N PRO A 28 -19.67 -4.15 0.69
CA PRO A 28 -18.39 -3.49 0.33
C PRO A 28 -18.01 -2.35 1.28
N GLU A 29 -18.98 -1.61 1.80
CA GLU A 29 -18.77 -0.54 2.77
C GLU A 29 -18.22 -1.08 4.11
N ARG A 30 -18.63 -2.28 4.50
CA ARG A 30 -18.10 -2.94 5.70
C ARG A 30 -16.67 -3.39 5.49
N ILE A 31 -16.36 -3.94 4.31
CA ILE A 31 -15.00 -4.31 3.95
C ILE A 31 -14.11 -3.06 3.93
N HIS A 32 -14.56 -1.95 3.33
CA HIS A 32 -13.86 -0.66 3.38
C HIS A 32 -13.54 -0.25 4.81
N TYR A 33 -14.54 -0.24 5.67
CA TYR A 33 -14.38 0.17 7.08
C TYR A 33 -13.32 -0.69 7.80
N GLU A 34 -13.38 -2.01 7.64
CA GLU A 34 -12.41 -2.93 8.28
C GLU A 34 -11.00 -2.80 7.67
N LEU A 35 -10.88 -2.56 6.35
CA LEU A 35 -9.59 -2.26 5.71
C LEU A 35 -8.98 -0.98 6.27
N MET A 36 -9.77 0.08 6.39
CA MET A 36 -9.27 1.33 6.94
C MET A 36 -8.85 1.19 8.41
N LYS A 37 -9.56 0.40 9.22
CA LYS A 37 -9.13 0.04 10.58
C LYS A 37 -7.86 -0.80 10.61
N LEU A 38 -7.69 -1.74 9.67
CA LEU A 38 -6.48 -2.53 9.54
C LEU A 38 -5.27 -1.61 9.28
N PHE A 39 -5.36 -0.77 8.25
CA PHE A 39 -4.26 0.15 7.90
C PHE A 39 -4.03 1.25 8.94
N GLY A 40 -5.03 1.60 9.77
CA GLY A 40 -4.86 2.46 10.94
C GLY A 40 -4.21 1.77 12.13
N GLY A 41 -4.14 0.45 12.14
CA GLY A 41 -3.57 -0.33 13.22
C GLY A 41 -2.05 -0.24 13.31
N LYS A 42 -1.52 -0.40 14.52
CA LYS A 42 -0.08 -0.43 14.80
C LYS A 42 0.64 -1.64 14.19
N TYR A 43 -0.10 -2.72 13.90
CA TYR A 43 0.43 -4.00 13.40
C TYR A 43 -0.18 -4.35 12.04
N ALA A 44 -0.33 -3.34 11.16
CA ALA A 44 -0.95 -3.56 9.85
C ALA A 44 -0.10 -4.47 8.98
N SER A 45 1.22 -4.27 8.94
CA SER A 45 2.17 -5.08 8.16
C SER A 45 2.12 -6.56 8.57
N GLU A 46 2.20 -6.87 9.86
CA GLU A 46 2.09 -8.25 10.36
C GLU A 46 0.71 -8.86 10.09
N THR A 47 -0.33 -8.02 10.15
CA THR A 47 -1.70 -8.49 9.87
C THR A 47 -1.89 -8.83 8.39
N LEU A 48 -1.26 -8.09 7.47
CA LEU A 48 -1.26 -8.43 6.05
C LEU A 48 -0.63 -9.80 5.79
N LEU A 49 0.50 -10.11 6.43
CA LEU A 49 1.13 -11.44 6.36
C LEU A 49 0.21 -12.54 6.92
N LEU A 50 -0.44 -12.28 8.06
CA LEU A 50 -1.40 -13.23 8.62
C LEU A 50 -2.61 -13.46 7.72
N MET A 51 -3.13 -12.40 7.10
CA MET A 51 -4.24 -12.52 6.15
C MET A 51 -3.84 -13.33 4.92
N ASP A 52 -2.60 -13.19 4.47
CA ASP A 52 -2.05 -13.99 3.39
C ASP A 52 -1.94 -15.47 3.77
N ASP A 53 -1.37 -15.77 4.93
CA ASP A 53 -1.28 -17.12 5.49
C ASP A 53 -2.62 -17.85 5.58
N PHE A 54 -3.71 -17.12 5.76
CA PHE A 54 -5.07 -17.67 5.87
C PHE A 54 -5.85 -17.64 4.55
N GLY A 55 -5.26 -17.18 3.45
CA GLY A 55 -5.94 -17.04 2.16
C GLY A 55 -7.05 -15.98 2.15
N LEU A 56 -7.00 -15.02 3.09
CA LEU A 56 -7.95 -13.90 3.16
C LEU A 56 -7.56 -12.76 2.23
N LEU A 57 -6.24 -12.51 2.12
CA LEU A 57 -5.74 -11.32 1.45
C LEU A 57 -6.01 -11.33 -0.04
N GLU A 58 -5.83 -12.46 -0.70
CA GLU A 58 -6.08 -12.65 -2.13
C GLU A 58 -7.56 -12.49 -2.52
N ASN A 59 -8.48 -12.78 -1.61
CA ASN A 59 -9.92 -12.54 -1.85
C ASN A 59 -10.22 -11.03 -1.90
N ILE A 60 -9.56 -10.23 -1.07
CA ILE A 60 -9.77 -8.78 -0.98
C ILE A 60 -8.93 -8.04 -2.03
N PHE A 61 -7.69 -8.48 -2.23
CA PHE A 61 -6.72 -7.93 -3.17
C PHE A 61 -6.23 -9.04 -4.13
N PRO A 62 -7.00 -9.38 -5.19
CA PRO A 62 -6.63 -10.46 -6.12
C PRO A 62 -5.25 -10.26 -6.77
N CYS A 63 -4.77 -9.03 -6.87
CA CYS A 63 -3.44 -8.69 -7.38
C CYS A 63 -2.28 -9.27 -6.57
N VAL A 64 -2.50 -9.67 -5.31
CA VAL A 64 -1.45 -10.24 -4.44
C VAL A 64 -0.84 -11.50 -5.06
N ASN A 65 -1.64 -12.35 -5.70
CA ASN A 65 -1.13 -13.55 -6.37
C ASN A 65 -0.17 -13.22 -7.54
N GLU A 66 -0.46 -12.15 -8.29
CA GLU A 66 0.43 -11.69 -9.36
C GLU A 66 1.69 -11.03 -8.80
N MET A 67 1.57 -10.29 -7.70
CA MET A 67 2.71 -9.65 -7.02
C MET A 67 3.71 -10.70 -6.51
N LYS A 68 3.25 -11.82 -5.97
CA LYS A 68 4.11 -12.94 -5.51
C LYS A 68 4.93 -13.59 -6.63
N ARG A 69 4.53 -13.43 -7.89
CA ARG A 69 5.27 -13.96 -9.05
C ARG A 69 6.44 -13.11 -9.48
N VAL A 70 6.51 -11.85 -9.05
CA VAL A 70 7.62 -10.96 -9.38
C VAL A 70 8.77 -11.21 -8.40
N PRO A 71 9.88 -11.82 -8.87
CA PRO A 71 10.97 -12.23 -7.99
C PRO A 71 11.81 -11.04 -7.50
N PRO A 72 12.67 -11.26 -6.49
CA PRO A 72 13.73 -10.32 -6.15
C PRO A 72 14.58 -9.93 -7.38
N ASN A 73 15.13 -8.73 -7.33
CA ASN A 73 15.96 -8.20 -8.43
C ASN A 73 17.07 -7.29 -7.87
N THR A 74 17.87 -6.67 -8.75
CA THR A 74 18.99 -5.83 -8.34
C THR A 74 18.63 -4.62 -7.48
N HIS A 75 17.38 -4.18 -7.50
CA HIS A 75 16.88 -3.05 -6.71
C HIS A 75 16.13 -3.46 -5.46
N HIS A 76 15.62 -4.70 -5.42
CA HIS A 76 14.78 -5.21 -4.32
C HIS A 76 15.20 -6.63 -3.95
N HIS A 77 15.65 -6.82 -2.71
CA HIS A 77 16.06 -8.12 -2.17
C HIS A 77 14.87 -9.03 -1.80
N LEU A 78 13.66 -8.50 -1.76
CA LEU A 78 12.40 -9.21 -1.53
C LEU A 78 11.65 -9.39 -2.86
N ASP A 79 10.80 -10.41 -2.95
CA ASP A 79 9.77 -10.44 -3.97
C ASP A 79 8.80 -9.27 -3.81
N LEU A 80 7.99 -9.01 -4.83
CA LEU A 80 7.16 -7.81 -4.84
C LEU A 80 6.13 -7.78 -3.69
N PHE A 81 5.54 -8.92 -3.33
CA PHE A 81 4.57 -8.98 -2.21
C PHE A 81 5.23 -8.63 -0.88
N HIS A 82 6.33 -9.28 -0.54
CA HIS A 82 7.04 -8.99 0.70
C HIS A 82 7.63 -7.57 0.72
N HIS A 83 8.03 -7.04 -0.45
CA HIS A 83 8.48 -5.65 -0.58
C HIS A 83 7.38 -4.65 -0.19
N VAL A 84 6.15 -4.80 -0.70
CA VAL A 84 5.07 -3.86 -0.36
C VAL A 84 4.61 -3.99 1.09
N VAL A 85 4.65 -5.19 1.66
CA VAL A 85 4.37 -5.38 3.10
C VAL A 85 5.47 -4.73 3.95
N GLU A 86 6.74 -4.88 3.56
CA GLU A 86 7.87 -4.20 4.22
C GLU A 86 7.74 -2.68 4.10
N THR A 87 7.24 -2.15 2.98
CA THR A 87 6.96 -0.72 2.82
C THR A 87 5.93 -0.25 3.86
N VAL A 88 4.86 -1.02 4.09
CA VAL A 88 3.90 -0.70 5.16
C VAL A 88 4.57 -0.68 6.53
N ARG A 89 5.44 -1.65 6.82
CA ARG A 89 6.20 -1.71 8.08
C ARG A 89 7.11 -0.48 8.25
N GLN A 90 7.79 -0.06 7.18
CA GLN A 90 8.64 1.13 7.23
C GLN A 90 7.83 2.42 7.43
N ILE A 91 6.62 2.51 6.88
CA ILE A 91 5.69 3.62 7.16
C ILE A 91 5.26 3.60 8.63
N GLU A 92 5.01 2.43 9.24
CA GLU A 92 4.68 2.30 10.67
C GLU A 92 5.82 2.81 11.56
N ILE A 93 7.06 2.44 11.26
CA ILE A 93 8.25 2.89 11.98
C ILE A 93 8.41 4.41 11.82
N ALA A 94 8.43 4.90 10.57
CA ALA A 94 8.61 6.32 10.30
C ALA A 94 7.52 7.18 10.96
N TYR A 95 6.26 6.72 10.96
CA TYR A 95 5.18 7.42 11.66
C TYR A 95 5.40 7.43 13.18
N SER A 96 5.87 6.31 13.78
CA SER A 96 6.12 6.25 15.22
C SER A 96 7.21 7.24 15.68
N GLU A 97 8.18 7.51 14.81
CA GLU A 97 9.35 8.38 15.05
C GLU A 97 9.17 9.80 14.51
N ALA A 98 8.08 10.07 13.80
CA ALA A 98 7.85 11.36 13.14
C ALA A 98 7.69 12.52 14.13
N GLU A 99 8.11 13.70 13.70
CA GLU A 99 7.93 14.96 14.43
C GLU A 99 6.45 15.28 14.64
N PRO A 100 6.10 16.05 15.71
CA PRO A 100 4.71 16.31 16.05
C PRO A 100 3.87 16.91 14.91
N GLU A 101 4.44 17.83 14.13
CA GLU A 101 3.75 18.48 13.01
C GLU A 101 3.42 17.49 11.89
N ILE A 102 4.32 16.52 11.64
CA ILE A 102 4.08 15.45 10.65
C ILE A 102 2.97 14.51 11.16
N LYS A 103 3.00 14.16 12.45
CA LYS A 103 1.94 13.35 13.08
C LYS A 103 0.59 14.04 13.00
N GLU A 104 0.52 15.32 13.36
CA GLU A 104 -0.71 16.12 13.28
C GLU A 104 -1.28 16.11 11.85
N HIS A 105 -0.43 16.31 10.83
CA HIS A 105 -0.85 16.22 9.43
C HIS A 105 -1.37 14.83 9.06
N LEU A 106 -0.69 13.77 9.47
CA LEU A 106 -1.05 12.38 9.16
C LEU A 106 -2.28 11.90 9.96
N ASP A 107 -2.53 12.47 11.14
CA ASP A 107 -3.69 12.17 11.98
C ASP A 107 -4.96 12.92 11.53
N ASN A 108 -4.83 13.87 10.61
CA ASN A 108 -5.96 14.61 10.09
C ASN A 108 -6.98 13.70 9.41
N VAL A 109 -8.25 13.86 9.78
CA VAL A 109 -9.39 13.01 9.38
C VAL A 109 -10.15 13.62 8.18
N ASP A 110 -9.45 14.09 7.16
CA ASP A 110 -10.06 14.76 6.00
C ASP A 110 -10.77 13.81 5.02
N PHE A 111 -10.47 12.52 5.07
CA PHE A 111 -10.89 11.56 4.05
C PHE A 111 -11.82 10.48 4.61
N GLY A 112 -13.12 10.71 4.52
CA GLY A 112 -14.11 9.65 4.81
C GLY A 112 -14.11 9.14 6.26
N GLY A 113 -13.70 9.97 7.23
CA GLY A 113 -13.72 9.64 8.65
C GLY A 113 -12.53 8.80 9.14
N PHE A 114 -11.46 8.70 8.36
CA PHE A 114 -10.23 8.01 8.74
C PHE A 114 -9.00 8.92 8.59
N PRO A 115 -7.98 8.79 9.47
CA PRO A 115 -6.74 9.53 9.37
C PRO A 115 -6.01 9.32 8.03
N ARG A 116 -5.24 10.31 7.60
CA ARG A 116 -4.41 10.23 6.38
C ARG A 116 -3.41 9.08 6.44
N ILE A 117 -2.83 8.79 7.61
CA ILE A 117 -1.89 7.67 7.78
C ILE A 117 -2.46 6.33 7.33
N ASN A 118 -3.77 6.09 7.52
CA ASN A 118 -4.42 4.86 7.09
C ASN A 118 -4.38 4.73 5.56
N HIS A 119 -4.66 5.83 4.87
CA HIS A 119 -4.61 5.90 3.40
C HIS A 119 -3.17 5.81 2.87
N LEU A 120 -2.22 6.43 3.57
CA LEU A 120 -0.79 6.35 3.23
C LEU A 120 -0.27 4.91 3.31
N LYS A 121 -0.62 4.16 4.36
CA LYS A 121 -0.24 2.74 4.50
C LYS A 121 -0.89 1.88 3.40
N LEU A 122 -2.17 2.12 3.07
CA LEU A 122 -2.82 1.45 1.95
C LEU A 122 -2.15 1.80 0.62
N ALA A 123 -1.79 3.07 0.41
CA ALA A 123 -1.03 3.48 -0.78
C ALA A 123 0.35 2.79 -0.82
N GLY A 124 1.05 2.69 0.32
CA GLY A 124 2.30 1.96 0.45
C GLY A 124 2.17 0.46 0.15
N PHE A 125 1.05 -0.16 0.52
CA PHE A 125 0.78 -1.56 0.14
C PHE A 125 0.54 -1.72 -1.38
N LEU A 126 -0.02 -0.72 -2.04
CA LEU A 126 -0.41 -0.78 -3.45
C LEU A 126 0.56 -0.04 -4.39
N HIS A 127 1.62 0.64 -3.89
CA HIS A 127 2.44 1.56 -4.70
C HIS A 127 3.07 0.92 -5.92
N ASP A 128 3.45 -0.32 -5.80
CA ASP A 128 4.16 -1.09 -6.81
C ASP A 128 3.28 -2.12 -7.56
N ILE A 129 1.96 -2.04 -7.39
CA ILE A 129 1.02 -2.97 -8.05
C ILE A 129 1.20 -3.02 -9.58
N GLY A 130 1.64 -1.93 -10.20
CA GLY A 130 1.90 -1.89 -11.65
C GLY A 130 3.09 -2.72 -12.10
N LYS A 131 3.97 -3.14 -11.19
CA LYS A 131 5.20 -3.87 -11.55
C LYS A 131 4.90 -5.20 -12.21
N PHE A 132 3.96 -5.99 -11.73
CA PHE A 132 3.70 -7.30 -12.35
C PHE A 132 3.18 -7.20 -13.79
N SER A 133 2.47 -6.13 -14.15
CA SER A 133 1.96 -5.94 -15.51
C SER A 133 2.93 -5.23 -16.46
N THR A 134 3.95 -4.56 -15.91
CA THR A 134 4.98 -3.85 -16.71
C THR A 134 6.34 -4.56 -16.68
N TRP A 135 6.40 -5.72 -16.06
CA TRP A 135 7.62 -6.50 -15.90
C TRP A 135 8.13 -7.01 -17.24
N THR A 136 9.37 -6.67 -17.55
CA THR A 136 10.14 -7.19 -18.69
C THR A 136 11.54 -7.56 -18.26
N ILE A 137 12.19 -8.46 -18.98
CA ILE A 137 13.56 -8.87 -18.74
C ILE A 137 14.37 -8.54 -19.99
N GLU A 138 15.41 -7.72 -19.82
CA GLU A 138 16.35 -7.38 -20.91
C GLU A 138 17.26 -8.60 -21.25
N PRO A 139 17.88 -8.62 -22.44
CA PRO A 139 18.85 -9.68 -22.79
C PRO A 139 19.99 -9.86 -21.79
N SER A 140 20.32 -8.82 -21.04
CA SER A 140 21.31 -8.82 -19.94
C SER A 140 20.83 -9.54 -18.66
N GLY A 141 19.57 -9.99 -18.61
CA GLY A 141 18.92 -10.51 -17.40
C GLY A 141 18.39 -9.42 -16.47
N ARG A 142 18.50 -8.13 -16.80
CA ARG A 142 18.03 -7.04 -15.98
C ARG A 142 16.50 -6.93 -16.04
N HIS A 143 15.86 -6.88 -14.88
CA HIS A 143 14.42 -6.64 -14.75
C HIS A 143 14.08 -5.16 -14.93
N ARG A 144 13.02 -4.86 -15.69
CA ARG A 144 12.52 -3.50 -15.95
C ARG A 144 11.03 -3.43 -15.65
N PHE A 145 10.61 -2.27 -15.15
CA PHE A 145 9.23 -1.98 -14.73
C PHE A 145 8.83 -0.57 -15.20
N ILE A 146 8.92 -0.34 -16.52
CA ILE A 146 8.76 1.01 -17.08
C ILE A 146 7.33 1.50 -16.88
N LYS A 147 7.16 2.71 -16.29
CA LYS A 147 5.87 3.36 -16.00
C LYS A 147 4.96 2.57 -15.06
N HIS A 148 5.52 1.71 -14.19
CA HIS A 148 4.71 0.95 -13.22
C HIS A 148 3.95 1.86 -12.26
N ASP A 149 4.42 3.04 -11.96
CA ASP A 149 3.79 4.09 -11.19
C ASP A 149 2.48 4.60 -11.86
N ASP A 150 2.55 5.00 -13.12
CA ASP A 150 1.38 5.43 -13.90
C ASP A 150 0.37 4.29 -14.12
N VAL A 151 0.86 3.08 -14.40
CA VAL A 151 0.03 1.89 -14.61
C VAL A 151 -0.63 1.48 -13.30
N GLY A 152 0.14 1.40 -12.21
CA GLY A 152 -0.34 1.06 -10.88
C GLY A 152 -1.44 2.01 -10.38
N ALA A 153 -1.23 3.32 -10.54
CA ALA A 153 -2.23 4.33 -10.18
C ALA A 153 -3.58 4.13 -10.92
N LYS A 154 -3.55 3.64 -12.16
CA LYS A 154 -4.78 3.31 -12.90
C LYS A 154 -5.40 1.99 -12.46
N MET A 155 -4.57 0.98 -12.15
CA MET A 155 -5.01 -0.35 -11.76
C MET A 155 -5.76 -0.36 -10.43
N VAL A 156 -5.38 0.51 -9.48
CA VAL A 156 -6.04 0.56 -8.16
C VAL A 156 -7.44 1.18 -8.19
N ILE A 157 -7.77 2.00 -9.19
CA ILE A 157 -9.05 2.72 -9.25
C ILE A 157 -10.26 1.76 -9.22
N PRO A 158 -10.36 0.74 -10.08
CA PRO A 158 -11.49 -0.19 -10.04
C PRO A 158 -11.55 -0.97 -8.72
N LEU A 159 -10.41 -1.35 -8.16
CA LEU A 159 -10.31 -2.03 -6.87
C LEU A 159 -10.85 -1.17 -5.73
N LEU A 160 -10.43 0.09 -5.64
CA LEU A 160 -10.90 1.02 -4.61
C LEU A 160 -12.39 1.36 -4.78
N LYS A 161 -12.88 1.48 -6.02
CA LYS A 161 -14.31 1.66 -6.30
C LYS A 161 -15.15 0.45 -5.87
N GLN A 162 -14.66 -0.76 -6.08
CA GLN A 162 -15.31 -1.99 -5.62
C GLN A 162 -15.57 -1.93 -4.10
N TRP A 163 -14.61 -1.45 -3.33
CA TRP A 163 -14.70 -1.30 -1.87
C TRP A 163 -15.27 0.06 -1.44
N LYS A 164 -15.97 0.79 -2.34
CA LYS A 164 -16.68 2.04 -2.03
C LYS A 164 -15.81 3.15 -1.43
N PHE A 165 -14.55 3.21 -1.80
CA PHE A 165 -13.73 4.38 -1.49
C PHE A 165 -14.29 5.63 -2.18
N SER A 166 -14.34 6.76 -1.47
CA SER A 166 -14.77 8.04 -2.01
C SER A 166 -13.79 8.56 -3.06
N LYS A 167 -14.24 9.49 -3.88
CA LYS A 167 -13.36 10.13 -4.89
C LYS A 167 -12.11 10.74 -4.25
N LYS A 168 -12.25 11.45 -3.12
CA LYS A 168 -11.11 12.07 -2.40
C LYS A 168 -10.10 11.03 -1.95
N GLN A 169 -10.54 9.89 -1.39
CA GLN A 169 -9.67 8.80 -0.98
C GLN A 169 -8.93 8.19 -2.18
N ILE A 170 -9.64 7.97 -3.29
CA ILE A 170 -9.04 7.45 -4.53
C ILE A 170 -8.02 8.43 -5.09
N ASP A 171 -8.34 9.72 -5.15
CA ASP A 171 -7.44 10.76 -5.65
C ASP A 171 -6.16 10.83 -4.81
N TYR A 172 -6.26 10.76 -3.47
CA TYR A 172 -5.11 10.73 -2.57
C TYR A 172 -4.23 9.48 -2.80
N ILE A 173 -4.83 8.28 -2.74
CA ILE A 173 -4.09 7.02 -2.90
C ILE A 173 -3.40 6.95 -4.27
N THR A 174 -4.10 7.33 -5.34
CA THR A 174 -3.53 7.33 -6.70
C THR A 174 -2.45 8.38 -6.87
N CYS A 175 -2.54 9.53 -6.21
CA CYS A 175 -1.48 10.54 -6.17
C CYS A 175 -0.22 9.98 -5.54
N MET A 176 -0.31 9.32 -4.39
CA MET A 176 0.83 8.68 -3.72
C MET A 176 1.47 7.61 -4.62
N ILE A 177 0.67 6.72 -5.19
CA ILE A 177 1.15 5.64 -6.08
C ILE A 177 1.85 6.23 -7.31
N LYS A 178 1.24 7.20 -7.97
CA LYS A 178 1.79 7.81 -9.18
C LYS A 178 3.12 8.53 -8.96
N ASN A 179 3.34 9.06 -7.75
CA ASN A 179 4.47 9.92 -7.46
C ASN A 179 5.53 9.27 -6.56
N HIS A 180 5.38 7.98 -6.20
CA HIS A 180 6.25 7.34 -5.21
C HIS A 180 7.73 7.29 -5.60
N ILE A 181 8.05 7.25 -6.91
CA ILE A 181 9.44 7.27 -7.41
C ILE A 181 10.05 8.67 -7.36
N TYR A 182 9.21 9.71 -7.37
CA TYR A 182 9.67 11.08 -7.55
C TYR A 182 10.59 11.56 -6.43
N PRO A 183 10.35 11.30 -5.12
CA PRO A 183 11.25 11.66 -4.04
C PRO A 183 12.67 11.09 -4.22
N SER A 184 12.78 9.82 -4.55
CA SER A 184 14.07 9.16 -4.79
C SER A 184 14.83 9.80 -5.95
N ASN A 185 14.12 10.13 -7.04
CA ASN A 185 14.72 10.81 -8.20
C ASN A 185 15.16 12.23 -7.85
N VAL A 186 14.41 12.95 -7.02
CA VAL A 186 14.76 14.30 -6.55
C VAL A 186 16.00 14.28 -5.67
N ILE A 187 16.08 13.35 -4.72
CA ILE A 187 17.22 13.20 -3.80
C ILE A 187 18.48 12.77 -4.57
N ALA A 188 18.36 11.91 -5.57
CA ALA A 188 19.47 11.44 -6.40
C ALA A 188 19.91 12.45 -7.47
N ALA A 189 19.19 13.56 -7.66
CA ALA A 189 19.52 14.55 -8.67
C ALA A 189 20.81 15.29 -8.28
N PRO A 190 21.81 15.42 -9.19
CA PRO A 190 23.07 16.13 -8.92
C PRO A 190 22.85 17.60 -8.52
N ASP A 191 21.81 18.22 -9.07
CA ASP A 191 21.47 19.64 -8.90
C ASP A 191 20.17 19.79 -8.10
N LEU A 192 20.13 19.21 -6.90
CA LEU A 192 19.00 19.45 -5.99
C LEU A 192 18.93 20.93 -5.64
N ASN A 193 17.91 21.62 -6.13
CA ASN A 193 17.71 23.04 -5.91
C ASN A 193 16.23 23.35 -5.58
N GLU A 194 15.99 24.58 -5.11
CA GLU A 194 14.67 25.06 -4.72
C GLU A 194 13.61 24.85 -5.83
N LYS A 195 13.95 25.06 -7.10
CA LYS A 195 13.04 24.89 -8.23
C LYS A 195 12.58 23.44 -8.39
N VAL A 196 13.46 22.48 -8.16
CA VAL A 196 13.15 21.03 -8.20
C VAL A 196 12.23 20.68 -7.03
N MET A 197 12.56 21.17 -5.81
CA MET A 197 11.74 20.98 -4.61
C MET A 197 10.34 21.59 -4.78
N MET A 198 10.25 22.84 -5.27
CA MET A 198 8.96 23.51 -5.50
C MET A 198 8.12 22.81 -6.56
N ARG A 199 8.73 22.18 -7.56
CA ARG A 199 8.00 21.36 -8.54
C ARG A 199 7.40 20.13 -7.87
N TYR A 200 8.13 19.48 -6.98
CA TYR A 200 7.63 18.33 -6.21
C TYR A 200 6.46 18.73 -5.32
N ILE A 201 6.61 19.78 -4.51
CA ILE A 201 5.56 20.30 -3.63
C ILE A 201 4.28 20.63 -4.42
N ARG A 202 4.40 21.35 -5.53
CA ARG A 202 3.23 21.64 -6.40
C ARG A 202 2.56 20.40 -6.97
N LYS A 203 3.34 19.35 -7.25
CA LYS A 203 2.83 18.10 -7.78
C LYS A 203 2.08 17.28 -6.74
N MET A 204 2.51 17.34 -5.48
CA MET A 204 1.87 16.68 -4.36
C MET A 204 0.65 17.45 -3.85
N GLY A 205 0.64 18.78 -3.99
CA GLY A 205 -0.41 19.65 -3.43
C GLY A 205 -0.46 19.54 -1.91
N ASP A 206 -1.66 19.46 -1.36
CA ASP A 206 -1.90 19.30 0.10
C ASP A 206 -1.88 17.83 0.57
N ASN A 207 -1.37 16.91 -0.27
CA ASN A 207 -1.31 15.47 0.02
C ASN A 207 -0.08 15.08 0.83
#